data_579a2271d149011a944de7878247956f
#
_entry.id   579a2271d149011a944de7878247956f
#
_cell.length_a   1.000
_cell.length_b   1.000
_cell.length_c   1.000
_cell.angle_alpha   90.00
_cell.angle_beta   90.00
_cell.angle_gamma   90.00
#
_symmetry.space_group_name_H-M   'P 1'
#
loop_
_entity.id
_entity.type
_entity.pdbx_description
1 polymer ?
#
loop_
_entity_poly.entity_id
_entity_poly.type
_entity_poly.pdbx_seq_one_letter_code
_entity_poly.pdbx_strand_id
1 'polypeptide(L)'
;NLLFKNHIMSTIRFAALQESRNRSVIKVQEKEKRSTLFGRNVFNKHAMQQYLSKTAYESVMNAIEKGTQIDRKIADQVAVSMKDWAISKGATHYTHWFQPLTGATAEKHDAFFESINGSLAMEKFDGEQLVQQEPDASSFPNGGIRNTFEARGYTAWDPTSPAFIYGTTLCIPTVFVSYTGEALDNKAPLLRALSAIDDAATDVAKYFDKNVKKVT
;
A
#
# COMPACT_ATOMS: atom_id res chain seq x y z
N ASN A 1 -36.19 -2.82 -35.14
CA ASN A 1 -35.47 -3.53 -34.04
C ASN A 1 -34.31 -2.78 -33.41
N LEU A 2 -33.68 -1.82 -34.12
CA LEU A 2 -32.59 -0.98 -33.56
C LEU A 2 -33.14 0.16 -32.67
N LEU A 3 -34.30 0.74 -33.06
CA LEU A 3 -34.95 1.83 -32.31
C LEU A 3 -35.44 1.35 -30.92
N PHE A 4 -35.94 0.12 -30.83
CA PHE A 4 -36.34 -0.47 -29.54
C PHE A 4 -35.16 -0.71 -28.58
N LYS A 5 -34.00 -1.16 -29.09
CA LYS A 5 -32.78 -1.34 -28.28
C LYS A 5 -32.25 -0.01 -27.73
N ASN A 6 -32.29 1.04 -28.53
CA ASN A 6 -31.81 2.35 -28.08
C ASN A 6 -32.71 2.97 -27.00
N HIS A 7 -34.02 2.72 -27.04
CA HIS A 7 -34.94 3.23 -26.03
C HIS A 7 -34.78 2.50 -24.67
N ILE A 8 -34.59 1.20 -24.67
CA ILE A 8 -34.31 0.40 -23.45
C ILE A 8 -32.99 0.79 -22.83
N MET A 9 -31.93 0.98 -23.63
CA MET A 9 -30.61 1.42 -23.13
C MET A 9 -30.64 2.82 -22.53
N SER A 10 -31.43 3.76 -23.13
CA SER A 10 -31.58 5.09 -22.54
C SER A 10 -32.37 5.05 -21.23
N THR A 11 -33.39 4.22 -21.11
CA THR A 11 -34.19 4.05 -19.89
C THR A 11 -33.37 3.48 -18.74
N ILE A 12 -32.51 2.47 -19.00
CA ILE A 12 -31.63 1.91 -18.01
C ILE A 12 -30.58 2.93 -17.52
N ARG A 13 -30.03 3.74 -18.44
CA ARG A 13 -29.11 4.83 -18.08
C ARG A 13 -29.76 5.88 -17.20
N PHE A 14 -31.00 6.30 -17.53
CA PHE A 14 -31.73 7.24 -16.71
C PHE A 14 -32.13 6.69 -15.36
N ALA A 15 -32.51 5.41 -15.29
CA ALA A 15 -32.74 4.74 -14.01
C ALA A 15 -31.49 4.69 -13.13
N ALA A 16 -30.33 4.36 -13.69
CA ALA A 16 -29.05 4.36 -12.97
C ALA A 16 -28.66 5.77 -12.49
N LEU A 17 -28.89 6.80 -13.30
CA LEU A 17 -28.67 8.19 -12.90
C LEU A 17 -29.61 8.62 -11.76
N GLN A 18 -30.86 8.19 -11.81
CA GLN A 18 -31.85 8.50 -10.79
C GLN A 18 -31.53 7.80 -9.47
N GLU A 19 -31.12 6.54 -9.52
CA GLU A 19 -30.62 5.78 -8.37
C GLU A 19 -29.38 6.42 -7.77
N SER A 20 -28.42 6.88 -8.59
CA SER A 20 -27.25 7.63 -8.14
C SER A 20 -27.61 8.94 -7.42
N ARG A 21 -28.66 9.64 -7.87
CA ARG A 21 -29.16 10.88 -7.22
C ARG A 21 -29.92 10.61 -5.94
N ASN A 22 -30.53 9.45 -5.80
CA ASN A 22 -31.30 9.05 -4.62
C ASN A 22 -30.43 8.46 -3.51
N ARG A 23 -29.10 8.35 -3.72
CA ARG A 23 -28.19 7.93 -2.65
C ARG A 23 -28.23 8.93 -1.51
N SER A 24 -28.46 8.43 -0.32
CA SER A 24 -28.39 9.26 0.88
C SER A 24 -27.01 9.90 0.98
N VAL A 25 -26.96 11.21 1.02
CA VAL A 25 -25.72 11.93 1.32
C VAL A 25 -25.32 11.57 2.75
N ILE A 26 -24.18 10.95 2.90
CA ILE A 26 -23.59 10.73 4.22
C ILE A 26 -23.29 12.11 4.79
N LYS A 27 -24.10 12.54 5.74
CA LYS A 27 -23.84 13.80 6.47
C LYS A 27 -22.62 13.55 7.34
N VAL A 28 -21.45 13.95 6.87
CA VAL A 28 -20.25 14.02 7.69
C VAL A 28 -20.52 15.07 8.77
N GLN A 29 -20.63 14.64 10.02
CA GLN A 29 -20.65 15.58 11.14
C GLN A 29 -19.25 16.17 11.28
N GLU A 30 -19.02 17.30 10.66
CA GLU A 30 -17.76 18.05 10.77
C GLU A 30 -17.65 18.68 12.15
N LYS A 31 -17.30 17.91 13.16
CA LYS A 31 -16.94 18.42 14.49
C LYS A 31 -15.44 18.56 14.70
N GLU A 32 -14.62 18.04 13.81
CA GLU A 32 -13.17 18.05 13.94
C GLU A 32 -12.51 19.03 12.96
N LYS A 33 -11.43 19.66 13.41
CA LYS A 33 -10.62 20.54 12.56
C LYS A 33 -10.00 19.71 11.42
N ARG A 34 -9.95 20.26 10.20
CA ARG A 34 -9.34 19.57 9.04
C ARG A 34 -7.88 19.20 9.27
N SER A 35 -7.13 20.02 10.01
CA SER A 35 -5.76 19.72 10.43
C SER A 35 -5.65 18.47 11.30
N THR A 36 -6.67 18.12 12.07
CA THR A 36 -6.74 16.89 12.88
C THR A 36 -7.08 15.66 12.03
N LEU A 37 -7.83 15.88 10.94
CA LEU A 37 -8.22 14.81 10.00
C LEU A 37 -7.08 14.46 9.04
N PHE A 38 -6.23 15.44 8.70
CA PHE A 38 -5.14 15.25 7.76
C PHE A 38 -4.13 14.23 8.27
N GLY A 39 -3.93 13.16 7.50
CA GLY A 39 -2.97 12.10 7.83
C GLY A 39 -3.35 11.20 9.01
N ARG A 40 -4.56 11.33 9.58
CA ARG A 40 -5.02 10.55 10.75
C ARG A 40 -4.94 9.04 10.53
N ASN A 41 -5.23 8.60 9.31
CA ASN A 41 -5.24 7.20 8.92
C ASN A 41 -3.99 6.80 8.12
N VAL A 42 -2.91 7.54 8.24
CA VAL A 42 -1.63 7.28 7.56
C VAL A 42 -0.56 6.97 8.60
N PHE A 43 0.15 5.87 8.43
CA PHE A 43 1.31 5.52 9.25
C PHE A 43 2.51 6.37 8.85
N ASN A 44 2.38 7.67 9.09
CA ASN A 44 3.36 8.70 8.76
C ASN A 44 4.48 8.78 9.81
N LYS A 45 5.46 9.65 9.60
CA LYS A 45 6.59 9.85 10.53
C LYS A 45 6.16 10.08 11.98
N HIS A 46 5.06 10.83 12.19
CA HIS A 46 4.54 11.07 13.54
C HIS A 46 3.98 9.79 14.19
N ALA A 47 3.18 9.03 13.47
CA ALA A 47 2.69 7.72 13.95
C ALA A 47 3.86 6.75 14.19
N MET A 48 4.84 6.71 13.27
CA MET A 48 6.03 5.90 13.43
C MET A 48 6.80 6.24 14.72
N GLN A 49 6.96 7.53 15.04
CA GLN A 49 7.63 7.97 16.28
C GLN A 49 6.88 7.56 17.55
N GLN A 50 5.55 7.45 17.48
CA GLN A 50 4.74 7.05 18.64
C GLN A 50 4.74 5.54 18.88
N TYR A 51 4.79 4.74 17.82
CA TYR A 51 4.60 3.30 17.89
C TYR A 51 5.89 2.49 17.75
N LEU A 52 6.88 3.00 17.00
CA LEU A 52 8.15 2.30 16.82
C LEU A 52 9.14 2.57 17.95
N SER A 53 9.97 1.59 18.26
CA SER A 53 11.18 1.83 19.02
C SER A 53 12.10 2.81 18.28
N LYS A 54 12.97 3.51 19.00
CA LYS A 54 13.93 4.45 18.39
C LYS A 54 14.76 3.76 17.30
N THR A 55 15.25 2.56 17.57
CA THR A 55 16.07 1.79 16.62
C THR A 55 15.28 1.41 15.37
N ALA A 56 14.03 0.94 15.53
CA ALA A 56 13.17 0.60 14.39
C ALA A 56 12.82 1.85 13.56
N TYR A 57 12.51 2.96 14.20
CA TYR A 57 12.25 4.23 13.52
C TYR A 57 13.46 4.70 12.69
N GLU A 58 14.67 4.72 13.30
CA GLU A 58 15.90 5.11 12.60
C GLU A 58 16.20 4.19 11.41
N SER A 59 15.98 2.88 11.57
CA SER A 59 16.17 1.91 10.49
C SER A 59 15.22 2.15 9.33
N VAL A 60 13.91 2.37 9.60
CA VAL A 60 12.93 2.70 8.57
C VAL A 60 13.27 4.02 7.89
N MET A 61 13.66 5.06 8.65
CA MET A 61 14.05 6.34 8.06
C MET A 61 15.29 6.23 7.18
N ASN A 62 16.29 5.43 7.59
CA ASN A 62 17.45 5.16 6.73
C ASN A 62 17.07 4.38 5.46
N ALA A 63 16.13 3.44 5.56
CA ALA A 63 15.62 2.74 4.38
C ALA A 63 14.92 3.71 3.41
N ILE A 64 14.12 4.63 3.93
CA ILE A 64 13.42 5.65 3.12
C ILE A 64 14.41 6.62 2.46
N GLU A 65 15.41 7.10 3.21
CA GLU A 65 16.29 8.18 2.75
C GLU A 65 17.50 7.69 1.96
N LYS A 66 17.99 6.48 2.27
CA LYS A 66 19.26 5.94 1.73
C LYS A 66 19.10 4.60 1.02
N GLY A 67 17.88 4.02 0.98
CA GLY A 67 17.64 2.71 0.39
C GLY A 67 18.34 1.56 1.12
N THR A 68 18.65 1.71 2.42
CA THR A 68 19.27 0.64 3.21
C THR A 68 18.31 -0.51 3.46
N GLN A 69 18.82 -1.72 3.56
CA GLN A 69 18.00 -2.88 3.90
C GLN A 69 17.56 -2.83 5.37
N ILE A 70 16.35 -3.30 5.62
CA ILE A 70 15.81 -3.50 6.96
C ILE A 70 16.03 -4.97 7.33
N ASP A 71 16.70 -5.21 8.45
CA ASP A 71 16.91 -6.58 8.92
C ASP A 71 15.61 -7.22 9.44
N ARG A 72 15.59 -8.55 9.54
CA ARG A 72 14.40 -9.31 9.92
C ARG A 72 13.86 -8.91 11.29
N LYS A 73 14.73 -8.70 12.28
CA LYS A 73 14.30 -8.34 13.65
C LYS A 73 13.65 -6.97 13.69
N ILE A 74 14.16 -6.04 12.91
CA ILE A 74 13.56 -4.70 12.77
C ILE A 74 12.23 -4.81 12.02
N ALA A 75 12.16 -5.62 10.97
CA ALA A 75 10.88 -5.84 10.23
C ALA A 75 9.80 -6.41 11.16
N ASP A 76 10.12 -7.35 12.04
CA ASP A 76 9.20 -7.88 13.04
C ASP A 76 8.71 -6.79 14.00
N GLN A 77 9.61 -5.94 14.51
CA GLN A 77 9.24 -4.81 15.38
C GLN A 77 8.33 -3.81 14.66
N VAL A 78 8.63 -3.50 13.39
CA VAL A 78 7.82 -2.59 12.58
C VAL A 78 6.44 -3.20 12.34
N ALA A 79 6.36 -4.48 11.99
CA ALA A 79 5.11 -5.16 11.74
C ALA A 79 4.19 -5.15 12.97
N VAL A 80 4.69 -5.55 14.12
CA VAL A 80 3.93 -5.54 15.38
C VAL A 80 3.44 -4.13 15.70
N SER A 81 4.30 -3.13 15.62
CA SER A 81 3.92 -1.74 15.91
C SER A 81 2.90 -1.18 14.91
N MET A 82 3.06 -1.51 13.63
CA MET A 82 2.11 -1.12 12.57
C MET A 82 0.75 -1.79 12.77
N LYS A 83 0.72 -3.07 13.15
CA LYS A 83 -0.50 -3.79 13.51
C LYS A 83 -1.19 -3.13 14.71
N ASP A 84 -0.46 -2.84 15.78
CA ASP A 84 -1.03 -2.23 16.99
C ASP A 84 -1.61 -0.84 16.69
N TRP A 85 -0.92 -0.04 15.88
CA TRP A 85 -1.45 1.22 15.37
C TRP A 85 -2.73 0.99 14.55
N ALA A 86 -2.72 0.04 13.61
CA ALA A 86 -3.87 -0.24 12.75
C ALA A 86 -5.09 -0.71 13.56
N ILE A 87 -4.91 -1.61 14.51
CA ILE A 87 -5.97 -2.09 15.42
C ILE A 87 -6.51 -0.95 16.26
N SER A 88 -5.66 -0.03 16.74
CA SER A 88 -6.12 1.17 17.48
C SER A 88 -7.01 2.09 16.64
N LYS A 89 -6.96 1.96 15.32
CA LYS A 89 -7.82 2.67 14.34
C LYS A 89 -9.03 1.82 13.88
N GLY A 90 -9.20 0.62 14.40
CA GLY A 90 -10.31 -0.28 14.06
C GLY A 90 -10.05 -1.19 12.86
N ALA A 91 -8.80 -1.32 12.42
CA ALA A 91 -8.47 -2.28 11.38
C ALA A 91 -8.51 -3.71 11.91
N THR A 92 -9.01 -4.63 11.11
CA THR A 92 -9.12 -6.07 11.38
C THR A 92 -8.39 -6.91 10.35
N HIS A 93 -8.06 -6.30 9.22
CA HIS A 93 -7.41 -6.91 8.08
C HIS A 93 -6.23 -6.08 7.61
N TYR A 94 -5.33 -6.69 6.83
CA TYR A 94 -4.27 -6.01 6.11
C TYR A 94 -4.24 -6.48 4.67
N THR A 95 -3.66 -5.67 3.79
CA THR A 95 -3.45 -6.03 2.40
C THR A 95 -2.13 -5.47 1.88
N HIS A 96 -1.40 -6.26 1.11
CA HIS A 96 -0.39 -5.75 0.19
C HIS A 96 -1.12 -5.18 -1.02
N TRP A 97 -1.02 -3.87 -1.16
CA TRP A 97 -1.67 -3.12 -2.22
C TRP A 97 -0.67 -2.75 -3.31
N PHE A 98 -0.91 -3.21 -4.53
CA PHE A 98 0.04 -3.08 -5.63
C PHE A 98 -0.67 -2.82 -6.96
N GLN A 99 0.10 -2.34 -7.95
CA GLN A 99 -0.36 -1.95 -9.28
C GLN A 99 0.38 -2.79 -10.34
N PRO A 100 -0.09 -4.00 -10.66
CA PRO A 100 0.55 -4.83 -11.67
C PRO A 100 0.45 -4.19 -13.06
N LEU A 101 1.29 -4.65 -14.01
CA LEU A 101 1.31 -4.14 -15.39
C LEU A 101 -0.02 -4.22 -16.12
N THR A 102 -0.95 -5.04 -15.66
CA THR A 102 -2.35 -5.09 -16.13
C THR A 102 -3.11 -3.78 -15.95
N GLY A 103 -2.58 -2.85 -15.14
CA GLY A 103 -3.17 -1.53 -14.88
C GLY A 103 -4.31 -1.49 -13.86
N ALA A 104 -4.81 -2.64 -13.42
CA ALA A 104 -5.81 -2.71 -12.35
C ALA A 104 -5.14 -2.88 -10.99
N THR A 105 -5.63 -2.17 -9.97
CA THR A 105 -5.17 -2.37 -8.58
C THR A 105 -5.43 -3.80 -8.13
N ALA A 106 -4.45 -4.41 -7.49
CA ALA A 106 -4.51 -5.74 -6.94
C ALA A 106 -4.18 -5.73 -5.44
N GLU A 107 -4.70 -6.72 -4.72
CA GLU A 107 -4.61 -6.79 -3.26
C GLU A 107 -4.36 -8.22 -2.79
N LYS A 108 -3.25 -8.46 -2.11
CA LYS A 108 -3.05 -9.69 -1.33
C LYS A 108 -3.55 -9.42 0.08
N HIS A 109 -4.78 -9.87 0.31
CA HIS A 109 -5.60 -9.54 1.48
C HIS A 109 -5.58 -10.68 2.51
N ASP A 110 -5.49 -10.32 3.80
CA ASP A 110 -5.55 -11.28 4.91
C ASP A 110 -6.07 -10.60 6.18
N ALA A 111 -6.41 -11.40 7.20
CA ALA A 111 -6.85 -10.91 8.50
C ALA A 111 -5.72 -10.90 9.51
N PHE A 112 -5.76 -9.95 10.47
CA PHE A 112 -4.94 -10.01 11.68
C PHE A 112 -5.46 -11.10 12.63
N PHE A 113 -5.41 -12.34 12.19
CA PHE A 113 -6.03 -13.43 12.93
C PHE A 113 -5.22 -14.72 12.80
N GLU A 114 -4.88 -15.31 13.93
CA GLU A 114 -4.33 -16.66 14.00
C GLU A 114 -5.08 -17.46 15.06
N SER A 115 -5.58 -18.64 14.69
CA SER A 115 -6.23 -19.55 15.61
C SER A 115 -5.20 -20.31 16.44
N ILE A 116 -5.37 -20.33 17.76
CA ILE A 116 -4.57 -21.10 18.69
C ILE A 116 -5.40 -22.30 19.13
N ASN A 117 -4.97 -23.51 18.78
CA ASN A 117 -5.60 -24.78 19.20
C ASN A 117 -7.11 -24.87 18.96
N GLY A 118 -7.65 -24.19 17.95
CA GLY A 118 -9.04 -24.26 17.53
C GLY A 118 -10.07 -23.64 18.48
N SER A 119 -9.66 -23.11 19.62
CA SER A 119 -10.57 -22.50 20.61
C SER A 119 -10.17 -21.10 21.07
N LEU A 120 -8.97 -20.68 20.78
CA LEU A 120 -8.44 -19.35 21.07
C LEU A 120 -7.90 -18.73 19.79
N ALA A 121 -7.86 -17.42 19.73
CA ALA A 121 -7.30 -16.68 18.63
C ALA A 121 -6.44 -15.52 19.15
N MET A 122 -5.51 -15.07 18.33
CA MET A 122 -4.71 -13.88 18.57
C MET A 122 -4.55 -13.06 17.29
N GLU A 123 -4.35 -11.77 17.45
CA GLU A 123 -3.97 -10.91 16.35
C GLU A 123 -2.48 -11.10 16.05
N LYS A 124 -2.20 -11.55 14.82
CA LYS A 124 -0.85 -11.78 14.32
C LYS A 124 -0.57 -10.94 13.10
N PHE A 125 0.58 -10.35 13.07
CA PHE A 125 1.21 -9.74 11.90
C PHE A 125 2.70 -9.61 12.18
N ASP A 126 3.52 -10.30 11.44
CA ASP A 126 4.97 -10.36 11.62
C ASP A 126 5.73 -9.74 10.45
N GLY A 127 7.05 -9.66 10.58
CA GLY A 127 7.92 -9.04 9.58
C GLY A 127 7.91 -9.77 8.25
N GLU A 128 7.69 -11.09 8.23
CA GLU A 128 7.58 -11.86 7.00
C GLU A 128 6.32 -11.45 6.23
N GLN A 129 5.19 -11.35 6.93
CA GLN A 129 3.92 -10.88 6.35
C GLN A 129 3.98 -9.42 5.91
N LEU A 130 4.75 -8.56 6.60
CA LEU A 130 4.97 -7.18 6.20
C LEU A 130 5.84 -7.07 4.95
N VAL A 131 6.98 -7.76 4.93
CA VAL A 131 8.01 -7.54 3.91
C VAL A 131 7.63 -8.16 2.58
N GLN A 132 7.01 -9.34 2.57
CA GLN A 132 6.75 -10.08 1.33
C GLN A 132 5.50 -10.93 1.42
N GLN A 133 4.72 -10.93 0.35
CA GLN A 133 3.59 -11.83 0.17
C GLN A 133 3.62 -12.44 -1.25
N GLU A 134 3.02 -13.61 -1.40
CA GLU A 134 2.80 -14.24 -2.70
C GLU A 134 1.33 -14.08 -3.10
N PRO A 135 1.01 -13.20 -4.09
CA PRO A 135 -0.37 -13.04 -4.53
C PRO A 135 -0.82 -14.25 -5.34
N ASP A 136 -2.08 -14.61 -5.16
CA ASP A 136 -2.78 -15.66 -5.91
C ASP A 136 -3.82 -15.10 -6.89
N ALA A 137 -4.62 -15.96 -7.51
CA ALA A 137 -5.66 -15.53 -8.45
C ALA A 137 -6.69 -14.59 -7.82
N SER A 138 -7.00 -14.75 -6.52
CA SER A 138 -7.97 -13.92 -5.79
C SER A 138 -7.47 -12.50 -5.53
N SER A 139 -6.16 -12.28 -5.62
CA SER A 139 -5.53 -10.97 -5.43
C SER A 139 -5.81 -9.99 -6.59
N PHE A 140 -6.22 -10.50 -7.75
CA PHE A 140 -6.43 -9.73 -8.98
C PHE A 140 -7.91 -9.53 -9.27
N PRO A 141 -8.34 -8.30 -9.65
CA PRO A 141 -9.76 -7.98 -9.84
C PRO A 141 -10.47 -8.81 -10.91
N ASN A 142 -9.73 -9.30 -11.90
CA ASN A 142 -10.26 -10.12 -13.02
C ASN A 142 -10.18 -11.63 -12.77
N GLY A 143 -10.07 -12.05 -11.53
CA GLY A 143 -10.15 -13.47 -11.15
C GLY A 143 -9.01 -14.35 -11.69
N GLY A 144 -7.85 -13.76 -11.95
CA GLY A 144 -6.68 -14.51 -12.41
C GLY A 144 -6.50 -14.57 -13.93
N ILE A 145 -7.26 -13.81 -14.70
CA ILE A 145 -6.93 -13.56 -16.12
C ILE A 145 -5.70 -12.68 -16.16
N ARG A 146 -4.54 -13.31 -16.28
CA ARG A 146 -3.22 -12.66 -16.33
C ARG A 146 -2.30 -13.44 -17.25
N ASN A 147 -1.30 -12.74 -17.76
CA ASN A 147 -0.27 -13.37 -18.55
C ASN A 147 0.54 -14.38 -17.70
N THR A 148 1.08 -15.41 -18.34
CA THR A 148 1.78 -16.49 -17.63
C THR A 148 2.93 -15.97 -16.76
N PHE A 149 3.64 -14.94 -17.20
CA PHE A 149 4.75 -14.33 -16.45
C PHE A 149 4.28 -13.56 -15.21
N GLU A 150 3.06 -13.01 -15.21
CA GLU A 150 2.45 -12.35 -14.07
C GLU A 150 1.77 -13.34 -13.11
N ALA A 151 1.64 -14.60 -13.51
CA ALA A 151 1.00 -15.63 -12.68
C ALA A 151 1.81 -15.96 -11.42
N ARG A 152 3.09 -15.62 -11.40
CA ARG A 152 4.02 -15.94 -10.31
C ARG A 152 4.90 -14.73 -9.99
N GLY A 153 4.95 -14.37 -8.73
CA GLY A 153 5.76 -13.26 -8.25
C GLY A 153 5.49 -12.96 -6.80
N TYR A 154 6.19 -11.97 -6.32
CA TYR A 154 6.08 -11.49 -4.93
C TYR A 154 5.70 -10.03 -4.90
N THR A 155 4.88 -9.67 -3.92
CA THR A 155 4.78 -8.29 -3.46
C THR A 155 5.87 -8.05 -2.44
N ALA A 156 6.55 -6.89 -2.51
CA ALA A 156 7.55 -6.50 -1.53
C ALA A 156 7.23 -5.12 -0.97
N TRP A 157 7.28 -4.99 0.35
CA TRP A 157 7.00 -3.74 1.03
C TRP A 157 7.89 -2.60 0.52
N ASP A 158 7.25 -1.48 0.23
CA ASP A 158 7.92 -0.23 -0.11
C ASP A 158 7.82 0.76 1.05
N PRO A 159 8.86 0.92 1.88
CA PRO A 159 8.84 1.83 3.02
C PRO A 159 8.78 3.30 2.61
N THR A 160 9.07 3.66 1.36
CA THR A 160 8.98 5.05 0.86
C THR A 160 7.54 5.52 0.69
N SER A 161 6.60 4.59 0.58
CA SER A 161 5.17 4.86 0.50
C SER A 161 4.51 4.50 1.84
N PRO A 162 3.91 5.47 2.55
CA PRO A 162 3.36 5.20 3.87
C PRO A 162 2.16 4.27 3.80
N ALA A 163 2.10 3.30 4.72
CA ALA A 163 0.90 2.48 4.91
C ALA A 163 -0.26 3.35 5.42
N PHE A 164 -1.48 2.96 5.10
CA PHE A 164 -2.67 3.72 5.47
C PHE A 164 -3.87 2.80 5.72
N ILE A 165 -4.89 3.34 6.40
CA ILE A 165 -6.11 2.60 6.67
C ILE A 165 -7.22 3.08 5.76
N TYR A 166 -7.85 2.10 5.09
CA TYR A 166 -9.07 2.27 4.33
C TYR A 166 -10.17 1.35 4.89
N GLY A 167 -11.24 1.93 5.41
CA GLY A 167 -12.26 1.17 6.12
C GLY A 167 -11.67 0.46 7.35
N THR A 168 -11.74 -0.87 7.36
CA THR A 168 -11.19 -1.75 8.39
C THR A 168 -9.90 -2.47 7.95
N THR A 169 -9.26 -2.01 6.89
CA THR A 169 -8.09 -2.66 6.31
C THR A 169 -6.87 -1.75 6.36
N LEU A 170 -5.76 -2.29 6.85
CA LEU A 170 -4.43 -1.70 6.70
C LEU A 170 -3.91 -1.97 5.29
N CYS A 171 -3.77 -0.93 4.49
CA CYS A 171 -3.21 -0.99 3.14
C CYS A 171 -1.71 -0.72 3.20
N ILE A 172 -0.91 -1.67 2.74
CA ILE A 172 0.55 -1.62 2.73
C ILE A 172 1.00 -1.50 1.27
N PRO A 173 1.48 -0.32 0.84
CA PRO A 173 1.98 -0.13 -0.53
C PRO A 173 3.20 -1.01 -0.80
N THR A 174 3.19 -1.72 -1.92
CA THR A 174 4.24 -2.66 -2.30
C THR A 174 4.66 -2.46 -3.75
N VAL A 175 5.80 -3.02 -4.11
CA VAL A 175 6.19 -3.32 -5.49
C VAL A 175 5.81 -4.77 -5.80
N PHE A 176 5.65 -5.07 -7.09
CA PHE A 176 5.37 -6.41 -7.57
C PHE A 176 6.48 -6.86 -8.52
N VAL A 177 7.08 -8.00 -8.21
CA VAL A 177 8.25 -8.54 -8.91
C VAL A 177 8.07 -10.03 -9.18
N SER A 178 8.67 -10.52 -10.29
CA SER A 178 8.72 -11.95 -10.59
C SER A 178 9.61 -12.71 -9.61
N TYR A 179 9.55 -14.05 -9.65
CA TYR A 179 10.46 -14.91 -8.87
C TYR A 179 11.93 -14.72 -9.25
N THR A 180 12.21 -14.23 -10.44
CA THR A 180 13.56 -13.96 -10.96
C THR A 180 13.98 -12.51 -10.77
N GLY A 181 13.10 -11.65 -10.21
CA GLY A 181 13.41 -10.29 -9.82
C GLY A 181 13.08 -9.21 -10.86
N GLU A 182 12.44 -9.58 -11.98
CA GLU A 182 11.95 -8.60 -12.94
C GLU A 182 10.75 -7.85 -12.37
N ALA A 183 10.66 -6.56 -12.67
CA ALA A 183 9.52 -5.75 -12.29
C ALA A 183 8.26 -6.20 -13.06
N LEU A 184 7.20 -6.51 -12.32
CA LEU A 184 5.86 -6.79 -12.84
C LEU A 184 4.90 -5.62 -12.61
N ASP A 185 5.42 -4.47 -12.23
CA ASP A 185 4.73 -3.20 -12.06
C ASP A 185 5.53 -2.03 -12.65
N ASN A 186 4.96 -0.85 -12.65
CA ASN A 186 5.64 0.38 -13.07
C ASN A 186 6.34 1.10 -11.90
N LYS A 187 6.07 0.72 -10.66
CA LYS A 187 6.60 1.37 -9.48
C LYS A 187 8.07 1.03 -9.24
N ALA A 188 8.46 -0.22 -9.39
CA ALA A 188 9.85 -0.64 -9.20
C ALA A 188 10.82 0.06 -10.18
N PRO A 189 10.53 0.15 -11.50
CA PRO A 189 11.32 0.97 -12.42
C PRO A 189 11.34 2.45 -12.05
N LEU A 190 10.21 3.01 -11.60
CA LEU A 190 10.12 4.42 -11.17
C LEU A 190 11.03 4.70 -9.98
N LEU A 191 11.02 3.86 -8.95
CA LEU A 191 11.88 4.01 -7.78
C LEU A 191 13.37 3.95 -8.15
N ARG A 192 13.73 3.06 -9.08
CA ARG A 192 15.10 3.01 -9.63
C ARG A 192 15.47 4.27 -10.40
N ALA A 193 14.55 4.80 -11.20
CA ALA A 193 14.77 6.03 -11.96
C ALA A 193 14.95 7.24 -11.03
N LEU A 194 14.19 7.33 -9.94
CA LEU A 194 14.35 8.39 -8.93
C LEU A 194 15.72 8.34 -8.27
N SER A 195 16.20 7.17 -7.89
CA SER A 195 17.55 7.02 -7.33
C SER A 195 18.64 7.42 -8.35
N ALA A 196 18.52 6.95 -9.57
CA ALA A 196 19.50 7.24 -10.62
C ALA A 196 19.57 8.73 -10.97
N ILE A 197 18.43 9.43 -10.99
CA ILE A 197 18.40 10.87 -11.28
C ILE A 197 18.95 11.69 -10.12
N ASP A 198 18.69 11.28 -8.85
CA ASP A 198 19.27 11.92 -7.69
C ASP A 198 20.81 11.81 -7.70
N ASP A 199 21.35 10.63 -7.97
CA ASP A 199 22.78 10.41 -8.08
C ASP A 199 23.41 11.28 -9.19
N ALA A 200 22.83 11.27 -10.39
CA ALA A 200 23.32 12.04 -11.52
C ALA A 200 23.24 13.55 -11.28
N ALA A 201 22.13 14.04 -10.72
CA ALA A 201 21.94 15.45 -10.41
C ALA A 201 22.87 15.90 -9.27
N THR A 202 23.09 15.06 -8.27
CA THR A 202 24.01 15.32 -7.18
C THR A 202 25.45 15.43 -7.68
N ASP A 203 25.86 14.57 -8.61
CA ASP A 203 27.21 14.63 -9.22
C ASP A 203 27.40 15.91 -10.03
N VAL A 204 26.40 16.32 -10.80
CA VAL A 204 26.44 17.62 -11.50
C VAL A 204 26.52 18.78 -10.51
N ALA A 205 25.70 18.78 -9.45
CA ALA A 205 25.67 19.85 -8.45
C ALA A 205 27.01 19.99 -7.72
N LYS A 206 27.76 18.91 -7.50
CA LYS A 206 29.09 18.94 -6.89
C LYS A 206 30.15 19.72 -7.69
N TYR A 207 29.94 19.94 -8.99
CA TYR A 207 30.82 20.83 -9.78
C TYR A 207 30.68 22.29 -9.35
N PHE A 208 29.54 22.67 -8.78
CA PHE A 208 29.26 24.03 -8.31
C PHE A 208 29.44 24.17 -6.79
N ASP A 209 29.04 23.17 -6.01
CA ASP A 209 29.23 23.12 -4.56
C ASP A 209 29.53 21.67 -4.11
N LYS A 210 30.78 21.45 -3.67
CA LYS A 210 31.27 20.15 -3.21
C LYS A 210 30.56 19.62 -1.95
N ASN A 211 29.82 20.47 -1.23
CA ASN A 211 29.10 20.07 -0.01
C ASN A 211 27.72 19.49 -0.31
N VAL A 212 27.24 19.52 -1.53
CA VAL A 212 25.96 18.94 -1.92
C VAL A 212 26.00 17.42 -1.72
N LYS A 213 25.06 16.93 -0.92
CA LYS A 213 24.95 15.49 -0.61
C LYS A 213 23.81 14.82 -1.33
N LYS A 214 22.77 15.57 -1.68
CA LYS A 214 21.55 15.10 -2.30
C LYS A 214 20.82 16.26 -2.98
N VAL A 215 20.10 15.98 -4.07
CA VAL A 215 19.40 17.01 -4.88
C VAL A 215 17.88 16.90 -4.79
N THR A 216 17.34 15.82 -4.29
CA THR A 216 15.86 15.62 -4.16
C THR A 216 15.24 16.54 -3.13
#